data_634a6efa5f84c03c053b515071ca1d92
#
_entry.id   634a6efa5f84c03c053b515071ca1d92
#
_cell.length_a   1.000
_cell.length_b   1.000
_cell.length_c   1.000
_cell.angle_alpha   90.00
_cell.angle_beta   90.00
_cell.angle_gamma   90.00
#
_symmetry.space_group_name_H-M   'P 1'
#
loop_
_entity.id
_entity.type
_entity.pdbx_description
1 polymer ?
#
loop_
_entity_poly.entity_id
_entity_poly.type
_entity_poly.pdbx_seq_one_letter_code
_entity_poly.pdbx_strand_id
1 'polypeptide(L)'
;MNYKKPVFWVILASVVVCAAVAVCFLTNPKSKGSNVGTREAMCAEMWFDYLETPNKMDWNVQLEIELPEYPGVTFRWHPERMEAVTENEIALLYTGMPIWSTYFCDLTGDGLPELCSTLSVGSGMVDNRIIVCDYANGASYTLEDRGEYDYSLRLDKKDGCLWVDKKVYNRDDIVASGKPFLTDNGLQVAYEN
;
A
#
# COMPACT_ATOMS: atom_id res chain seq x y z
N MET A 1 59.81 -13.41 14.59
CA MET A 1 59.05 -12.68 13.56
C MET A 1 57.57 -12.62 13.98
N ASN A 2 57.10 -11.43 14.44
CA ASN A 2 55.81 -11.30 15.12
C ASN A 2 54.65 -11.07 14.12
N TYR A 3 53.82 -12.08 13.92
CA TYR A 3 52.58 -11.96 13.16
C TYR A 3 51.37 -11.95 14.11
N LYS A 4 51.16 -10.87 14.89
CA LYS A 4 49.97 -10.72 15.75
C LYS A 4 49.21 -9.39 15.62
N LYS A 5 49.37 -8.63 14.54
CA LYS A 5 48.69 -7.33 14.41
C LYS A 5 47.40 -7.26 13.54
N PRO A 6 47.10 -8.14 12.57
CA PRO A 6 45.86 -7.93 11.78
C PRO A 6 44.58 -8.37 12.50
N VAL A 7 44.63 -9.36 13.38
CA VAL A 7 43.43 -9.92 14.03
C VAL A 7 42.83 -8.95 15.05
N PHE A 8 43.64 -8.16 15.74
CA PHE A 8 43.15 -7.18 16.72
C PHE A 8 42.35 -6.05 16.08
N TRP A 9 42.75 -5.58 14.91
CA TRP A 9 42.05 -4.52 14.21
C TRP A 9 40.72 -4.98 13.58
N VAL A 10 40.63 -6.22 13.12
CA VAL A 10 39.39 -6.81 12.60
C VAL A 10 38.36 -6.95 13.71
N ILE A 11 38.77 -7.39 14.90
CA ILE A 11 37.85 -7.50 16.04
C ILE A 11 37.39 -6.11 16.51
N LEU A 12 38.28 -5.12 16.54
CA LEU A 12 37.91 -3.77 16.94
C LEU A 12 36.93 -3.12 15.94
N ALA A 13 37.12 -3.34 14.64
CA ALA A 13 36.21 -2.83 13.60
C ALA A 13 34.82 -3.47 13.70
N SER A 14 34.74 -4.79 13.96
CA SER A 14 33.46 -5.48 14.13
C SER A 14 32.68 -5.03 15.38
N VAL A 15 33.37 -4.74 16.47
CA VAL A 15 32.74 -4.26 17.72
C VAL A 15 32.20 -2.83 17.51
N VAL A 16 32.89 -1.95 16.79
CA VAL A 16 32.45 -0.59 16.51
C VAL A 16 31.22 -0.59 15.59
N VAL A 17 31.16 -1.46 14.58
CA VAL A 17 29.99 -1.60 13.70
C VAL A 17 28.78 -2.13 14.46
N CYS A 18 28.96 -3.13 15.33
CA CYS A 18 27.87 -3.65 16.17
C CYS A 18 27.35 -2.59 17.17
N ALA A 19 28.24 -1.77 17.74
CA ALA A 19 27.84 -0.69 18.65
C ALA A 19 27.07 0.41 17.91
N ALA A 20 27.46 0.78 16.68
CA ALA A 20 26.76 1.77 15.87
C ALA A 20 25.34 1.29 15.49
N VAL A 21 25.19 0.02 15.11
CA VAL A 21 23.87 -0.56 14.81
C VAL A 21 22.99 -0.62 16.07
N ALA A 22 23.55 -0.99 17.22
CA ALA A 22 22.79 -1.02 18.48
C ALA A 22 22.33 0.37 18.93
N VAL A 23 23.12 1.42 18.68
CA VAL A 23 22.73 2.80 19.01
C VAL A 23 21.61 3.28 18.09
N CYS A 24 21.61 2.91 16.82
CA CYS A 24 20.49 3.22 15.90
C CYS A 24 19.17 2.56 16.33
N PHE A 25 19.20 1.36 16.90
CA PHE A 25 17.99 0.71 17.44
C PHE A 25 17.51 1.29 18.78
N LEU A 26 18.39 1.96 19.55
CA LEU A 26 18.03 2.52 20.84
C LEU A 26 17.58 3.99 20.77
N THR A 27 17.79 4.68 19.65
CA THR A 27 17.43 6.10 19.49
C THR A 27 16.15 6.34 18.70
N ASN A 28 15.46 5.29 18.21
CA ASN A 28 14.11 5.45 17.68
C ASN A 28 13.12 5.55 18.86
N PRO A 29 12.61 6.75 19.19
CA PRO A 29 11.57 6.87 20.19
C PRO A 29 10.32 6.21 19.63
N LYS A 30 9.89 5.09 20.21
CA LYS A 30 8.52 4.59 20.04
C LYS A 30 7.59 5.74 20.42
N SER A 31 7.04 6.39 19.43
CA SER A 31 5.99 7.39 19.58
C SER A 31 4.75 6.70 20.17
N LYS A 32 4.67 6.69 21.51
CA LYS A 32 3.41 6.51 22.22
C LYS A 32 2.71 7.87 22.18
N GLY A 33 1.78 8.00 21.27
CA GLY A 33 0.94 9.19 21.18
C GLY A 33 -0.39 8.85 20.56
N SER A 34 -1.33 8.40 21.38
CA SER A 34 -2.75 8.46 21.05
C SER A 34 -3.15 9.95 20.99
N ASN A 35 -3.01 10.55 19.83
CA ASN A 35 -3.72 11.76 19.48
C ASN A 35 -4.66 11.41 18.33
N VAL A 36 -5.94 11.30 18.64
CA VAL A 36 -7.04 11.47 17.68
C VAL A 36 -7.04 12.95 17.30
N GLY A 37 -5.97 13.39 16.65
CA GLY A 37 -5.92 14.64 15.92
C GLY A 37 -6.38 14.33 14.51
N THR A 38 -7.27 15.14 13.99
CA THR A 38 -7.63 15.21 12.57
C THR A 38 -6.34 15.18 11.75
N ARG A 39 -5.97 13.99 11.24
CA ARG A 39 -4.86 13.85 10.30
C ARG A 39 -5.24 14.68 9.09
N GLU A 40 -4.40 15.62 8.69
CA GLU A 40 -4.53 16.29 7.41
C GLU A 40 -4.66 15.21 6.34
N ALA A 41 -5.64 15.38 5.47
CA ALA A 41 -5.91 14.42 4.41
C ALA A 41 -4.67 14.32 3.52
N MET A 42 -4.07 13.14 3.48
CA MET A 42 -2.87 12.90 2.72
C MET A 42 -3.22 12.86 1.24
N CYS A 43 -2.43 13.59 0.43
CA CYS A 43 -2.60 13.59 -1.02
C CYS A 43 -2.36 12.19 -1.57
N ALA A 44 -3.31 11.71 -2.37
CA ALA A 44 -3.17 10.47 -3.11
C ALA A 44 -2.76 10.75 -4.55
N GLU A 45 -1.99 9.84 -5.14
CA GLU A 45 -1.58 9.88 -6.52
C GLU A 45 -2.16 8.69 -7.28
N MET A 46 -2.81 8.95 -8.41
CA MET A 46 -3.42 7.90 -9.23
C MET A 46 -2.40 7.34 -10.19
N TRP A 47 -2.20 6.01 -10.15
CA TRP A 47 -1.46 5.31 -11.19
C TRP A 47 -2.38 5.01 -12.38
N PHE A 48 -3.48 4.29 -12.15
CA PHE A 48 -4.50 4.02 -13.15
C PHE A 48 -5.87 3.81 -12.50
N ASP A 49 -6.94 4.08 -13.27
CA ASP A 49 -8.32 3.80 -12.88
C ASP A 49 -9.16 3.43 -14.10
N TYR A 50 -9.52 2.16 -14.22
CA TYR A 50 -10.40 1.64 -15.27
C TYR A 50 -11.87 1.76 -14.91
N LEU A 51 -12.24 2.05 -13.65
CA LEU A 51 -13.62 2.31 -13.24
C LEU A 51 -14.08 3.70 -13.71
N GLU A 52 -13.17 4.68 -13.74
CA GLU A 52 -13.46 6.03 -14.21
C GLU A 52 -13.39 6.18 -15.74
N THR A 53 -12.82 5.22 -16.45
CA THR A 53 -12.65 5.31 -17.91
C THR A 53 -13.68 4.48 -18.65
N PRO A 54 -14.29 5.01 -19.74
CA PRO A 54 -15.24 4.24 -20.55
C PRO A 54 -14.56 3.14 -21.38
N ASN A 55 -13.23 3.07 -21.37
CA ASN A 55 -12.46 2.08 -22.11
C ASN A 55 -12.49 0.74 -21.39
N LYS A 56 -12.75 -0.31 -22.15
CA LYS A 56 -12.65 -1.67 -21.64
C LYS A 56 -11.21 -1.99 -21.29
N MET A 57 -11.02 -2.64 -20.15
CA MET A 57 -9.72 -3.17 -19.74
C MET A 57 -9.17 -4.14 -20.81
N ASP A 58 -7.94 -3.94 -21.21
CA ASP A 58 -7.21 -4.89 -22.05
C ASP A 58 -6.49 -5.90 -21.14
N TRP A 59 -6.89 -7.15 -21.21
CA TRP A 59 -6.34 -8.24 -20.40
C TRP A 59 -4.89 -8.61 -20.76
N ASN A 60 -4.38 -8.10 -21.90
CA ASN A 60 -3.00 -8.34 -22.34
C ASN A 60 -2.06 -7.18 -21.99
N VAL A 61 -2.58 -6.14 -21.36
CA VAL A 61 -1.79 -4.96 -21.00
C VAL A 61 -1.00 -5.21 -19.71
N GLN A 62 0.21 -4.66 -19.69
CA GLN A 62 1.05 -4.55 -18.51
C GLN A 62 1.41 -3.08 -18.32
N LEU A 63 1.28 -2.59 -17.09
CA LEU A 63 1.74 -1.26 -16.71
C LEU A 63 2.87 -1.38 -15.69
N GLU A 64 3.83 -0.46 -15.77
CA GLU A 64 4.97 -0.40 -14.86
C GLU A 64 5.16 1.04 -14.37
N ILE A 65 5.56 1.17 -13.11
CA ILE A 65 5.91 2.45 -12.50
C ILE A 65 7.04 2.28 -11.50
N GLU A 66 7.92 3.26 -11.44
CA GLU A 66 8.94 3.41 -10.41
C GLU A 66 8.59 4.63 -9.56
N LEU A 67 8.70 4.50 -8.25
CA LEU A 67 8.46 5.58 -7.32
C LEU A 67 9.78 6.03 -6.70
N PRO A 68 10.00 7.34 -6.52
CA PRO A 68 11.20 7.87 -5.88
C PRO A 68 11.41 7.34 -4.46
N GLU A 69 10.31 7.02 -3.74
CA GLU A 69 10.29 6.52 -2.38
C GLU A 69 10.78 5.06 -2.29
N TYR A 70 10.75 4.32 -3.40
CA TYR A 70 11.16 2.92 -3.49
C TYR A 70 12.26 2.72 -4.54
N PRO A 71 13.48 3.26 -4.35
CA PRO A 71 14.54 3.19 -5.34
C PRO A 71 14.94 1.73 -5.65
N GLY A 72 14.97 1.39 -6.94
CA GLY A 72 15.30 0.04 -7.42
C GLY A 72 14.15 -0.95 -7.36
N VAL A 73 12.92 -0.49 -7.11
CA VAL A 73 11.68 -1.27 -7.19
C VAL A 73 10.84 -0.76 -8.33
N THR A 74 10.46 -1.64 -9.25
CA THR A 74 9.45 -1.38 -10.29
C THR A 74 8.17 -2.09 -9.89
N PHE A 75 7.09 -1.33 -9.64
CA PHE A 75 5.77 -1.92 -9.47
C PHE A 75 5.20 -2.25 -10.84
N ARG A 76 4.71 -3.49 -10.96
CA ARG A 76 4.18 -4.02 -12.21
C ARG A 76 2.76 -4.50 -12.00
N TRP A 77 1.86 -3.98 -12.81
CA TRP A 77 0.46 -4.38 -12.85
C TRP A 77 0.13 -5.18 -14.09
N HIS A 78 -0.63 -6.25 -13.89
CA HIS A 78 -1.45 -6.93 -14.87
C HIS A 78 -2.90 -6.94 -14.36
N PRO A 79 -3.90 -7.16 -15.22
CA PRO A 79 -5.29 -7.24 -14.76
C PRO A 79 -5.51 -8.21 -13.59
N GLU A 80 -4.75 -9.29 -13.51
CA GLU A 80 -4.93 -10.34 -12.52
C GLU A 80 -3.95 -10.30 -11.34
N ARG A 81 -2.88 -9.48 -11.41
CA ARG A 81 -1.84 -9.48 -10.37
C ARG A 81 -1.08 -8.17 -10.29
N MET A 82 -0.61 -7.88 -9.11
CA MET A 82 0.32 -6.80 -8.79
C MET A 82 1.63 -7.40 -8.29
N GLU A 83 2.73 -6.95 -8.84
CA GLU A 83 4.08 -7.43 -8.54
C GLU A 83 5.00 -6.28 -8.17
N ALA A 84 5.99 -6.54 -7.31
CA ALA A 84 7.16 -5.70 -7.11
C ALA A 84 8.38 -6.40 -7.71
N VAL A 85 9.06 -5.73 -8.62
CA VAL A 85 10.21 -6.24 -9.36
C VAL A 85 11.46 -5.49 -8.91
N THR A 86 12.45 -6.23 -8.47
CA THR A 86 13.78 -5.73 -8.13
C THR A 86 14.83 -6.41 -9.02
N GLU A 87 16.09 -6.02 -8.91
CA GLU A 87 17.19 -6.69 -9.62
C GLU A 87 17.28 -8.20 -9.32
N ASN A 88 16.86 -8.61 -8.12
CA ASN A 88 17.09 -9.98 -7.64
C ASN A 88 15.81 -10.82 -7.51
N GLU A 89 14.63 -10.21 -7.56
CA GLU A 89 13.38 -10.88 -7.21
C GLU A 89 12.18 -10.26 -7.90
N ILE A 90 11.16 -11.10 -8.16
CA ILE A 90 9.80 -10.69 -8.51
C ILE A 90 8.89 -11.18 -7.38
N ALA A 91 8.38 -10.26 -6.58
CA ALA A 91 7.47 -10.56 -5.49
C ALA A 91 6.02 -10.31 -5.94
N LEU A 92 5.15 -11.31 -5.79
CA LEU A 92 3.71 -11.16 -5.96
C LEU A 92 3.15 -10.43 -4.72
N LEU A 93 2.54 -9.26 -4.90
CA LEU A 93 1.95 -8.48 -3.83
C LEU A 93 0.51 -8.92 -3.53
N TYR A 94 -0.33 -8.95 -4.56
CA TYR A 94 -1.72 -9.42 -4.48
C TYR A 94 -2.28 -9.78 -5.85
N THR A 95 -3.46 -10.42 -5.86
CA THR A 95 -4.17 -10.82 -7.06
C THR A 95 -5.60 -10.28 -7.05
N GLY A 96 -6.20 -10.14 -8.24
CA GLY A 96 -7.60 -9.76 -8.45
C GLY A 96 -8.12 -10.30 -9.78
N MET A 97 -9.43 -10.17 -10.03
CA MET A 97 -10.03 -10.59 -11.30
C MET A 97 -11.15 -9.63 -11.73
N PRO A 98 -10.82 -8.41 -12.18
CA PRO A 98 -9.47 -7.81 -12.28
C PRO A 98 -9.11 -6.90 -11.08
N ILE A 99 -7.89 -6.33 -11.13
CA ILE A 99 -7.49 -5.14 -10.38
C ILE A 99 -7.88 -3.93 -11.22
N TRP A 100 -8.88 -3.17 -10.75
CA TRP A 100 -9.51 -2.08 -11.49
C TRP A 100 -8.79 -0.75 -11.44
N SER A 101 -8.26 -0.42 -10.26
CA SER A 101 -7.59 0.85 -10.00
C SER A 101 -6.48 0.68 -8.99
N THR A 102 -5.46 1.53 -9.08
CA THR A 102 -4.40 1.63 -8.07
C THR A 102 -4.02 3.10 -7.88
N TYR A 103 -3.97 3.48 -6.61
CA TYR A 103 -3.53 4.78 -6.12
C TYR A 103 -2.37 4.58 -5.14
N PHE A 104 -1.52 5.57 -5.05
CA PHE A 104 -0.48 5.66 -4.04
C PHE A 104 -0.90 6.69 -2.99
N CYS A 105 -0.90 6.30 -1.72
CA CYS A 105 -1.31 7.18 -0.63
C CYS A 105 -0.60 6.75 0.66
N ASP A 106 0.12 7.67 1.29
CA ASP A 106 0.74 7.40 2.59
C ASP A 106 -0.34 7.39 3.69
N LEU A 107 -0.94 6.23 3.94
CA LEU A 107 -1.98 6.03 4.96
C LEU A 107 -1.40 5.77 6.36
N THR A 108 -0.15 5.34 6.44
CA THR A 108 0.58 5.12 7.71
C THR A 108 1.17 6.40 8.27
N GLY A 109 1.49 7.36 7.41
CA GLY A 109 2.14 8.64 7.76
C GLY A 109 3.62 8.49 8.03
N ASP A 110 4.27 7.52 7.41
CA ASP A 110 5.71 7.28 7.52
C ASP A 110 6.51 7.89 6.36
N GLY A 111 5.84 8.47 5.38
CA GLY A 111 6.42 9.09 4.20
C GLY A 111 6.62 8.12 3.03
N LEU A 112 6.18 6.86 3.17
CA LEU A 112 6.25 5.84 2.13
C LEU A 112 4.81 5.50 1.69
N PRO A 113 4.46 5.68 0.40
CA PRO A 113 3.09 5.47 -0.03
C PRO A 113 2.71 3.98 -0.11
N GLU A 114 1.56 3.63 0.41
CA GLU A 114 0.92 2.33 0.20
C GLU A 114 0.26 2.25 -1.18
N LEU A 115 0.19 1.03 -1.74
CA LEU A 115 -0.60 0.73 -2.93
C LEU A 115 -2.05 0.44 -2.52
N CYS A 116 -2.95 1.34 -2.86
CA CYS A 116 -4.38 1.25 -2.56
C CYS A 116 -5.13 0.85 -3.83
N SER A 117 -5.73 -0.35 -3.86
CA SER A 117 -6.37 -0.87 -5.08
C SER A 117 -7.82 -1.28 -4.86
N THR A 118 -8.63 -1.04 -5.91
CA THR A 118 -9.93 -1.70 -6.08
C THR A 118 -9.75 -2.95 -6.92
N LEU A 119 -10.24 -4.08 -6.44
CA LEU A 119 -10.15 -5.34 -7.17
C LEU A 119 -11.42 -6.18 -7.00
N SER A 120 -11.72 -7.00 -8.01
CA SER A 120 -12.78 -8.01 -7.93
C SER A 120 -12.22 -9.35 -7.46
N VAL A 121 -12.98 -10.05 -6.63
CA VAL A 121 -12.63 -11.40 -6.15
C VAL A 121 -13.86 -12.30 -6.17
N GLY A 122 -13.67 -13.55 -6.52
CA GLY A 122 -14.69 -14.58 -6.47
C GLY A 122 -14.86 -15.34 -7.79
N SER A 123 -15.42 -16.54 -7.71
CA SER A 123 -15.66 -17.39 -8.87
C SER A 123 -17.15 -17.67 -9.14
N GLY A 124 -18.03 -17.40 -8.20
CA GLY A 124 -19.49 -17.57 -8.35
C GLY A 124 -20.21 -16.29 -7.92
N MET A 125 -19.86 -15.78 -6.76
CA MET A 125 -20.22 -14.45 -6.29
C MET A 125 -18.95 -13.60 -6.39
N VAL A 126 -18.98 -12.61 -7.27
CA VAL A 126 -17.85 -11.67 -7.48
C VAL A 126 -18.21 -10.39 -6.79
N ASP A 127 -17.39 -9.97 -5.85
CA ASP A 127 -17.50 -8.69 -5.14
C ASP A 127 -16.27 -7.83 -5.32
N ASN A 128 -16.44 -6.51 -5.23
CA ASN A 128 -15.37 -5.54 -5.31
C ASN A 128 -14.88 -5.20 -3.89
N ARG A 129 -13.57 -5.23 -3.72
CA ARG A 129 -12.88 -5.02 -2.44
C ARG A 129 -11.81 -3.96 -2.59
N ILE A 130 -11.43 -3.39 -1.46
CA ILE A 130 -10.23 -2.57 -1.37
C ILE A 130 -9.12 -3.40 -0.73
N ILE A 131 -7.94 -3.39 -1.34
CA ILE A 131 -6.71 -3.83 -0.72
C ILE A 131 -5.75 -2.65 -0.57
N VAL A 132 -5.10 -2.57 0.58
CA VAL A 132 -4.00 -1.66 0.85
C VAL A 132 -2.77 -2.51 1.11
N CYS A 133 -1.75 -2.37 0.27
CA CYS A 133 -0.48 -3.06 0.41
C CYS A 133 0.57 -2.07 0.89
N ASP A 134 1.00 -2.23 2.12
CA ASP A 134 2.14 -1.56 2.73
C ASP A 134 3.40 -2.36 2.35
N TYR A 135 4.00 -1.98 1.22
CA TYR A 135 5.17 -2.66 0.70
C TYR A 135 6.38 -2.52 1.63
N ALA A 136 6.54 -1.37 2.27
CA ALA A 136 7.66 -1.08 3.15
C ALA A 136 7.70 -2.00 4.38
N ASN A 137 6.53 -2.31 4.93
CA ASN A 137 6.40 -3.15 6.13
C ASN A 137 5.99 -4.60 5.81
N GLY A 138 5.76 -4.93 4.53
CA GLY A 138 5.32 -6.26 4.09
C GLY A 138 3.95 -6.64 4.62
N ALA A 139 3.05 -5.64 4.82
CA ALA A 139 1.71 -5.84 5.34
C ALA A 139 0.65 -5.59 4.26
N SER A 140 -0.51 -6.24 4.40
CA SER A 140 -1.66 -6.02 3.52
C SER A 140 -2.95 -6.00 4.34
N TYR A 141 -3.84 -5.09 3.96
CA TYR A 141 -5.11 -4.86 4.65
C TYR A 141 -6.24 -4.91 3.61
N THR A 142 -7.35 -5.54 3.96
CA THR A 142 -8.50 -5.68 3.07
C THR A 142 -9.76 -5.10 3.70
N LEU A 143 -10.54 -4.38 2.91
CA LEU A 143 -11.90 -3.96 3.22
C LEU A 143 -12.86 -4.74 2.33
N GLU A 144 -13.71 -5.56 2.95
CA GLU A 144 -14.68 -6.43 2.28
C GLU A 144 -15.94 -6.65 3.11
N ASP A 145 -17.09 -6.72 2.44
CA ASP A 145 -18.38 -7.14 3.01
C ASP A 145 -19.06 -8.09 2.00
N ARG A 146 -18.57 -9.30 1.95
CA ARG A 146 -18.90 -10.26 0.90
C ARG A 146 -20.40 -10.48 0.73
N GLY A 147 -20.90 -10.12 -0.45
CA GLY A 147 -22.29 -10.29 -0.84
C GLY A 147 -23.27 -9.25 -0.27
N GLU A 148 -22.80 -8.32 0.57
CA GLU A 148 -23.62 -7.22 1.10
C GLU A 148 -23.29 -5.90 0.39
N TYR A 149 -21.99 -5.61 0.25
CA TYR A 149 -21.51 -4.36 -0.34
C TYR A 149 -20.34 -4.59 -1.26
N ASP A 150 -20.26 -3.73 -2.28
CA ASP A 150 -19.09 -3.53 -3.13
C ASP A 150 -18.37 -2.24 -2.71
N TYR A 151 -17.05 -2.25 -2.84
CA TYR A 151 -16.22 -1.10 -2.52
C TYR A 151 -15.43 -0.63 -3.75
N SER A 152 -15.28 0.67 -3.89
CA SER A 152 -14.40 1.26 -4.91
C SER A 152 -13.64 2.46 -4.37
N LEU A 153 -12.40 2.61 -4.82
CA LEU A 153 -11.59 3.80 -4.58
C LEU A 153 -11.89 4.85 -5.64
N ARG A 154 -11.85 6.09 -5.25
CA ARG A 154 -11.78 7.25 -6.15
C ARG A 154 -10.92 8.35 -5.57
N LEU A 155 -10.32 9.13 -6.45
CA LEU A 155 -9.59 10.34 -6.09
C LEU A 155 -10.53 11.55 -6.17
N ASP A 156 -10.69 12.29 -5.08
CA ASP A 156 -11.37 13.59 -5.15
C ASP A 156 -10.40 14.63 -5.75
N LYS A 157 -10.78 15.14 -6.93
CA LYS A 157 -9.98 16.11 -7.69
C LYS A 157 -9.88 17.49 -7.03
N LYS A 158 -10.71 17.78 -6.02
CA LYS A 158 -10.74 19.08 -5.34
C LYS A 158 -9.71 19.16 -4.21
N ASP A 159 -9.63 18.11 -3.41
CA ASP A 159 -8.74 18.07 -2.25
C ASP A 159 -7.56 17.09 -2.41
N GLY A 160 -7.52 16.34 -3.53
CA GLY A 160 -6.48 15.35 -3.78
C GLY A 160 -6.52 14.14 -2.84
N CYS A 161 -7.63 13.94 -2.13
CA CYS A 161 -7.77 12.88 -1.16
C CYS A 161 -8.33 11.60 -1.78
N LEU A 162 -7.90 10.47 -1.24
CA LEU A 162 -8.46 9.17 -1.58
C LEU A 162 -9.77 8.96 -0.80
N TRP A 163 -10.80 8.50 -1.51
CA TRP A 163 -12.10 8.16 -0.96
C TRP A 163 -12.44 6.70 -1.26
N VAL A 164 -13.21 6.11 -0.37
CA VAL A 164 -13.85 4.81 -0.53
C VAL A 164 -15.35 5.04 -0.69
N ASP A 165 -15.92 4.57 -1.79
CA ASP A 165 -17.36 4.51 -1.99
C ASP A 165 -17.84 3.09 -1.65
N LYS A 166 -18.78 2.99 -0.71
CA LYS A 166 -19.49 1.77 -0.34
C LYS A 166 -20.78 1.71 -1.14
N LYS A 167 -20.96 0.64 -1.92
CA LYS A 167 -22.09 0.44 -2.83
C LYS A 167 -22.91 -0.77 -2.42
N VAL A 168 -24.20 -0.77 -2.74
CA VAL A 168 -24.99 -2.00 -2.62
C VAL A 168 -24.42 -3.05 -3.55
N TYR A 169 -24.27 -4.29 -3.06
CA TYR A 169 -23.70 -5.39 -3.83
C TYR A 169 -24.32 -5.52 -5.22
N ASN A 170 -23.50 -5.60 -6.23
CA ASN A 170 -23.86 -5.71 -7.65
C ASN A 170 -24.77 -4.57 -8.16
N ARG A 171 -24.63 -3.36 -7.59
CA ARG A 171 -25.34 -2.14 -8.00
C ARG A 171 -24.39 -0.94 -7.95
N ASP A 172 -24.78 0.12 -8.65
CA ASP A 172 -24.04 1.40 -8.62
C ASP A 172 -24.50 2.37 -7.52
N ASP A 173 -25.48 1.93 -6.71
CA ASP A 173 -26.04 2.76 -5.64
C ASP A 173 -25.01 2.93 -4.50
N ILE A 174 -24.43 4.13 -4.38
CA ILE A 174 -23.53 4.49 -3.29
C ILE A 174 -24.36 4.72 -2.04
N VAL A 175 -24.10 3.97 -0.98
CA VAL A 175 -24.78 4.09 0.32
C VAL A 175 -23.98 4.89 1.32
N ALA A 176 -22.67 4.97 1.18
CA ALA A 176 -21.78 5.76 2.01
C ALA A 176 -20.47 6.05 1.26
N SER A 177 -19.84 7.18 1.58
CA SER A 177 -18.50 7.53 1.12
C SER A 177 -17.68 8.04 2.29
N GLY A 178 -16.38 7.75 2.29
CA GLY A 178 -15.49 8.18 3.38
C GLY A 178 -14.02 8.03 3.04
N LYS A 179 -13.17 8.55 3.93
CA LYS A 179 -11.72 8.50 3.75
C LYS A 179 -11.15 7.23 4.40
N PRO A 180 -10.30 6.47 3.71
CA PRO A 180 -9.62 5.32 4.28
C PRO A 180 -8.54 5.77 5.27
N PHE A 181 -8.30 4.96 6.30
CA PHE A 181 -7.20 5.12 7.23
C PHE A 181 -6.82 3.78 7.84
N LEU A 182 -5.57 3.66 8.27
CA LEU A 182 -5.05 2.46 8.93
C LEU A 182 -5.03 2.64 10.45
N THR A 183 -5.34 1.56 11.14
CA THR A 183 -5.25 1.43 12.61
C THR A 183 -4.59 0.11 12.96
N ASP A 184 -4.33 -0.12 14.25
CA ASP A 184 -3.87 -1.42 14.76
C ASP A 184 -4.88 -2.56 14.45
N ASN A 185 -6.15 -2.22 14.19
CA ASN A 185 -7.21 -3.17 13.83
C ASN A 185 -7.39 -3.34 12.31
N GLY A 186 -6.53 -2.75 11.50
CA GLY A 186 -6.55 -2.84 10.04
C GLY A 186 -7.14 -1.61 9.33
N LEU A 187 -7.57 -1.82 8.09
CA LEU A 187 -8.15 -0.78 7.23
C LEU A 187 -9.56 -0.42 7.69
N GLN A 188 -9.78 0.85 7.91
CA GLN A 188 -11.07 1.44 8.32
C GLN A 188 -11.46 2.56 7.37
N VAL A 189 -12.73 2.97 7.39
CA VAL A 189 -13.24 4.10 6.60
C VAL A 189 -13.99 5.07 7.51
N ALA A 190 -13.59 6.33 7.49
CA ALA A 190 -14.31 7.42 8.15
C ALA A 190 -15.42 7.92 7.21
N TYR A 191 -16.61 7.30 7.30
CA TYR A 191 -17.75 7.67 6.48
C TYR A 191 -18.28 9.05 6.86
N GLU A 192 -18.59 9.88 5.84
CA GLU A 192 -19.30 11.13 6.01
C GLU A 192 -20.80 10.88 6.11
N ASN A 193 -21.47 11.56 7.06
CA ASN A 193 -22.91 11.50 7.27
C ASN A 193 -23.67 12.44 6.33
#